data_a15e2f86db5491b944205fffcc8b1a8f
#
_entry.id   a15e2f86db5491b944205fffcc8b1a8f
#
_cell.length_a   1.000
_cell.length_b   1.000
_cell.length_c   1.000
_cell.angle_alpha   90.00
_cell.angle_beta   90.00
_cell.angle_gamma   90.00
#
_symmetry.space_group_name_H-M   'P 1'
#
loop_
_entity.id
_entity.type
_entity.pdbx_description
1 polymer ?
#
loop_
_entity_poly.entity_id
_entity_poly.type
_entity_poly.pdbx_seq_one_letter_code
_entity_poly.pdbx_strand_id
1 'polypeptide(L)'
;EKLGLGEKPVIGERVAVCGGGNTAMDACRTAVRLGAKEVYVIYRRTRNEMPAADIEIEEAEEEGVIFKFLTNPLEIYGENGHVTGIKLQKMELGEPDESGRRRPVPIEGAVEDIKVDNVLMAIGQVANCDGVKGVDLTRKGTVVCDEMTFRTNIDNVFAAGDVTNSGAGIAIEAIAEAQKAAFCINNYLEGDDVRFKAPYFVEREVTAEEFEDRPKQSREKMPGLTPEARKHNFDPVYFGFTEEQAKAEASRCLECGCHDYYDCKLIKYANKYDIRPGNFTGEVHNRPLIEIADVIEHNPDKCVLCGLCYRTCEEVAKKTFIGLYNRGFSTIINPMFPKAEAASYCATCGLCVEACPTGAMKRKF
;
A
#
# COMPACT_ATOMS: atom_id res chain seq x y z
N GLU A 1 19.09 -12.81 2.44
CA GLU A 1 18.95 -13.15 3.86
C GLU A 1 20.31 -13.13 4.57
N LYS A 2 21.30 -13.93 4.17
CA LYS A 2 22.65 -13.95 4.77
C LYS A 2 23.29 -12.56 4.84
N LEU A 3 23.17 -11.77 3.77
CA LEU A 3 23.69 -10.40 3.73
C LEU A 3 23.02 -9.51 4.79
N GLY A 4 21.70 -9.61 4.95
CA GLY A 4 20.96 -8.87 5.98
C GLY A 4 21.34 -9.27 7.42
N LEU A 5 21.88 -10.49 7.60
CA LEU A 5 22.44 -10.97 8.86
C LEU A 5 23.92 -10.58 9.07
N GLY A 6 24.49 -9.78 8.16
CA GLY A 6 25.89 -9.35 8.20
C GLY A 6 26.89 -10.37 7.66
N GLU A 7 26.41 -11.48 7.10
CA GLU A 7 27.28 -12.44 6.42
C GLU A 7 27.62 -11.96 5.01
N LYS A 8 28.84 -12.22 4.55
CA LYS A 8 29.25 -11.92 3.17
C LYS A 8 29.14 -13.20 2.34
N PRO A 9 28.02 -13.44 1.61
CA PRO A 9 27.91 -14.63 0.79
C PRO A 9 28.95 -14.57 -0.34
N VAL A 10 29.59 -15.71 -0.59
CA VAL A 10 30.51 -15.85 -1.73
C VAL A 10 29.68 -16.19 -2.96
N ILE A 11 29.80 -15.36 -3.99
CA ILE A 11 29.17 -15.59 -5.29
C ILE A 11 30.24 -15.64 -6.38
N GLY A 12 29.96 -16.38 -7.45
CA GLY A 12 30.81 -16.43 -8.63
C GLY A 12 30.64 -15.25 -9.57
N GLU A 13 31.31 -15.28 -10.70
CA GLU A 13 31.27 -14.19 -11.67
C GLU A 13 29.96 -14.15 -12.46
N ARG A 14 29.30 -15.31 -12.67
CA ARG A 14 28.09 -15.47 -13.46
C ARG A 14 26.98 -16.05 -12.60
N VAL A 15 25.90 -15.31 -12.47
CA VAL A 15 24.77 -15.67 -11.61
C VAL A 15 23.49 -15.76 -12.43
N ALA A 16 22.76 -16.87 -12.31
CA ALA A 16 21.42 -17.00 -12.86
C ALA A 16 20.38 -16.90 -11.73
N VAL A 17 19.39 -16.02 -11.88
CA VAL A 17 18.23 -15.88 -11.00
C VAL A 17 17.00 -16.35 -11.75
N CYS A 18 16.36 -17.41 -11.28
CA CYS A 18 15.16 -17.99 -11.89
C CYS A 18 13.92 -17.44 -11.20
N GLY A 19 13.11 -16.66 -11.91
CA GLY A 19 11.89 -16.05 -11.40
C GLY A 19 11.64 -14.65 -11.96
N GLY A 20 10.45 -14.10 -11.73
CA GLY A 20 10.04 -12.78 -12.24
C GLY A 20 9.30 -11.92 -11.23
N GLY A 21 9.34 -12.27 -9.96
CA GLY A 21 8.76 -11.47 -8.86
C GLY A 21 9.78 -10.53 -8.22
N ASN A 22 9.33 -9.72 -7.25
CA ASN A 22 10.20 -8.78 -6.52
C ASN A 22 11.39 -9.48 -5.87
N THR A 23 11.21 -10.71 -5.34
CA THR A 23 12.32 -11.52 -4.81
C THR A 23 13.42 -11.80 -5.85
N ALA A 24 13.04 -12.00 -7.12
CA ALA A 24 14.01 -12.18 -8.18
C ALA A 24 14.75 -10.87 -8.49
N MET A 25 14.07 -9.73 -8.43
CA MET A 25 14.69 -8.40 -8.59
C MET A 25 15.67 -8.11 -7.46
N ASP A 26 15.28 -8.34 -6.21
CA ASP A 26 16.18 -8.23 -5.05
C ASP A 26 17.42 -9.13 -5.19
N ALA A 27 17.22 -10.38 -5.60
CA ALA A 27 18.31 -11.34 -5.73
C ALA A 27 19.29 -10.95 -6.83
N CYS A 28 18.81 -10.54 -8.02
CA CYS A 28 19.68 -10.19 -9.15
C CYS A 28 20.45 -8.88 -8.86
N ARG A 29 19.80 -7.87 -8.32
CA ARG A 29 20.44 -6.60 -7.94
C ARG A 29 21.46 -6.78 -6.81
N THR A 30 21.12 -7.64 -5.82
CA THR A 30 22.08 -8.03 -4.78
C THR A 30 23.31 -8.74 -5.36
N ALA A 31 23.12 -9.63 -6.33
CA ALA A 31 24.25 -10.31 -7.00
C ALA A 31 25.17 -9.32 -7.73
N VAL A 32 24.60 -8.32 -8.43
CA VAL A 32 25.37 -7.23 -9.05
C VAL A 32 26.23 -6.52 -8.00
N ARG A 33 25.64 -6.09 -6.89
CA ARG A 33 26.30 -5.35 -5.80
C ARG A 33 27.35 -6.18 -5.06
N LEU A 34 27.22 -7.49 -5.05
CA LEU A 34 28.23 -8.41 -4.52
C LEU A 34 29.40 -8.63 -5.48
N GLY A 35 29.35 -8.09 -6.70
CA GLY A 35 30.45 -8.09 -7.67
C GLY A 35 30.35 -9.16 -8.76
N ALA A 36 29.18 -9.77 -8.98
CA ALA A 36 28.99 -10.63 -10.15
C ALA A 36 29.18 -9.82 -11.45
N LYS A 37 29.86 -10.39 -12.42
CA LYS A 37 30.14 -9.74 -13.72
C LYS A 37 28.97 -9.84 -14.68
N GLU A 38 28.27 -10.98 -14.66
CA GLU A 38 27.10 -11.25 -15.49
C GLU A 38 25.98 -11.80 -14.59
N VAL A 39 24.84 -11.12 -14.59
CA VAL A 39 23.65 -11.57 -13.84
C VAL A 39 22.50 -11.73 -14.82
N TYR A 40 21.98 -12.96 -14.88
CA TYR A 40 20.85 -13.32 -15.73
C TYR A 40 19.58 -13.48 -14.90
N VAL A 41 18.47 -12.87 -15.34
CA VAL A 41 17.13 -13.20 -14.87
C VAL A 41 16.45 -14.10 -15.89
N ILE A 42 16.11 -15.32 -15.49
CA ILE A 42 15.49 -16.33 -16.32
C ILE A 42 14.01 -16.38 -16.00
N TYR A 43 13.17 -16.01 -16.99
CA TYR A 43 11.74 -15.94 -16.78
C TYR A 43 10.95 -16.60 -17.91
N ARG A 44 10.02 -17.48 -17.55
CA ARG A 44 9.26 -18.33 -18.48
C ARG A 44 8.20 -17.62 -19.33
N ARG A 45 7.91 -16.34 -19.06
CA ARG A 45 6.98 -15.48 -19.80
C ARG A 45 7.71 -14.24 -20.32
N THR A 46 6.95 -13.21 -20.74
CA THR A 46 7.55 -11.93 -21.16
C THR A 46 7.56 -10.93 -19.99
N ARG A 47 8.13 -9.73 -20.24
CA ARG A 47 8.10 -8.61 -19.26
C ARG A 47 6.68 -8.29 -18.80
N ASN A 48 5.70 -8.33 -19.71
CA ASN A 48 4.32 -7.94 -19.40
C ASN A 48 3.64 -8.86 -18.37
N GLU A 49 4.06 -10.11 -18.27
CA GLU A 49 3.53 -11.05 -17.28
C GLU A 49 4.37 -11.16 -16.00
N MET A 50 5.43 -10.34 -15.87
CA MET A 50 6.21 -10.31 -14.63
C MET A 50 5.37 -9.76 -13.47
N PRO A 51 5.34 -10.43 -12.32
CA PRO A 51 4.65 -9.91 -11.13
C PRO A 51 5.46 -8.88 -10.34
N ALA A 52 6.74 -8.66 -10.68
CA ALA A 52 7.56 -7.62 -10.07
C ALA A 52 7.05 -6.22 -10.46
N ALA A 53 7.26 -5.24 -9.59
CA ALA A 53 6.95 -3.86 -9.88
C ALA A 53 7.81 -3.34 -11.05
N ASP A 54 7.20 -2.57 -11.97
CA ASP A 54 7.90 -2.06 -13.17
C ASP A 54 9.18 -1.31 -12.82
N ILE A 55 9.15 -0.51 -11.76
CA ILE A 55 10.32 0.24 -11.31
C ILE A 55 11.47 -0.67 -10.88
N GLU A 56 11.19 -1.81 -10.25
CA GLU A 56 12.23 -2.77 -9.85
C GLU A 56 12.85 -3.46 -11.05
N ILE A 57 12.05 -3.71 -12.10
CA ILE A 57 12.54 -4.28 -13.36
C ILE A 57 13.42 -3.26 -14.08
N GLU A 58 12.97 -2.01 -14.20
CA GLU A 58 13.72 -0.92 -14.82
C GLU A 58 15.06 -0.69 -14.12
N GLU A 59 15.05 -0.64 -12.80
CA GLU A 59 16.28 -0.47 -12.01
C GLU A 59 17.24 -1.65 -12.15
N ALA A 60 16.75 -2.88 -12.26
CA ALA A 60 17.58 -4.05 -12.52
C ALA A 60 18.23 -3.98 -13.94
N GLU A 61 17.46 -3.54 -14.94
CA GLU A 61 17.99 -3.31 -16.31
C GLU A 61 19.06 -2.22 -16.31
N GLU A 62 18.84 -1.09 -15.64
CA GLU A 62 19.80 -0.01 -15.50
C GLU A 62 21.09 -0.45 -14.76
N GLU A 63 20.98 -1.37 -13.82
CA GLU A 63 22.12 -1.96 -13.11
C GLU A 63 22.88 -3.01 -13.96
N GLY A 64 22.40 -3.32 -15.17
CA GLY A 64 23.04 -4.19 -16.13
C GLY A 64 22.64 -5.66 -16.03
N VAL A 65 21.53 -5.97 -15.38
CA VAL A 65 20.97 -7.33 -15.34
C VAL A 65 20.46 -7.74 -16.73
N ILE A 66 20.78 -8.95 -17.16
CA ILE A 66 20.42 -9.49 -18.46
C ILE A 66 19.16 -10.35 -18.35
N PHE A 67 18.05 -9.90 -18.93
CA PHE A 67 16.80 -10.65 -18.91
C PHE A 67 16.72 -11.67 -20.04
N LYS A 68 16.51 -12.95 -19.69
CA LYS A 68 16.20 -14.05 -20.61
C LYS A 68 14.72 -14.39 -20.46
N PHE A 69 13.89 -13.70 -21.23
CA PHE A 69 12.45 -13.96 -21.31
C PHE A 69 12.14 -15.23 -22.12
N LEU A 70 10.92 -15.75 -21.97
CA LEU A 70 10.43 -16.95 -22.62
C LEU A 70 11.41 -18.12 -22.45
N THR A 71 11.93 -18.27 -21.23
CA THR A 71 12.98 -19.25 -20.94
C THR A 71 12.75 -19.84 -19.53
N ASN A 72 12.82 -21.17 -19.43
CA ASN A 72 12.60 -21.90 -18.19
C ASN A 72 13.79 -22.81 -17.86
N PRO A 73 14.26 -22.89 -16.61
CA PRO A 73 15.32 -23.81 -16.24
C PRO A 73 14.87 -25.28 -16.38
N LEU A 74 15.71 -26.14 -16.95
CA LEU A 74 15.50 -27.59 -17.06
C LEU A 74 16.42 -28.39 -16.15
N GLU A 75 17.71 -28.06 -16.17
CA GLU A 75 18.74 -28.83 -15.48
C GLU A 75 19.87 -27.90 -15.02
N ILE A 76 20.41 -28.16 -13.85
CA ILE A 76 21.57 -27.44 -13.33
C ILE A 76 22.76 -28.39 -13.36
N TYR A 77 23.84 -27.98 -14.00
CA TYR A 77 25.07 -28.76 -14.07
C TYR A 77 25.99 -28.42 -12.91
N GLY A 78 26.67 -29.43 -12.40
CA GLY A 78 27.62 -29.23 -11.31
C GLY A 78 28.78 -30.25 -11.39
N GLU A 79 29.93 -29.80 -10.94
CA GLU A 79 31.12 -30.65 -10.76
C GLU A 79 31.75 -30.36 -9.39
N ASN A 80 32.15 -31.40 -8.66
CA ASN A 80 32.79 -31.31 -7.36
C ASN A 80 32.04 -30.47 -6.34
N GLY A 81 30.69 -30.50 -6.38
CA GLY A 81 29.82 -29.71 -5.47
C GLY A 81 29.66 -28.24 -5.86
N HIS A 82 30.13 -27.82 -7.02
CA HIS A 82 29.98 -26.47 -7.56
C HIS A 82 29.13 -26.45 -8.82
N VAL A 83 28.31 -25.41 -8.98
CA VAL A 83 27.53 -25.18 -10.22
C VAL A 83 28.49 -24.77 -11.32
N THR A 84 28.31 -25.33 -12.53
CA THR A 84 29.10 -25.03 -13.72
C THR A 84 28.27 -24.51 -14.88
N GLY A 85 26.96 -24.69 -14.84
CA GLY A 85 26.05 -24.22 -15.88
C GLY A 85 24.59 -24.57 -15.61
N ILE A 86 23.72 -24.11 -16.49
CA ILE A 86 22.28 -24.37 -16.46
C ILE A 86 21.76 -24.57 -17.88
N LYS A 87 20.92 -25.59 -18.05
CA LYS A 87 20.17 -25.87 -19.28
C LYS A 87 18.83 -25.19 -19.24
N LEU A 88 18.48 -24.47 -20.26
CA LEU A 88 17.30 -23.65 -20.41
C LEU A 88 16.42 -24.13 -21.56
N GLN A 89 15.12 -24.23 -21.32
CA GLN A 89 14.10 -24.51 -22.35
C GLN A 89 13.51 -23.19 -22.85
N LYS A 90 13.46 -23.01 -24.17
CA LYS A 90 12.72 -21.90 -24.77
C LYS A 90 11.21 -22.15 -24.70
N MET A 91 10.48 -21.09 -24.46
CA MET A 91 9.04 -21.11 -24.25
C MET A 91 8.36 -20.22 -25.28
N GLU A 92 7.09 -20.46 -25.51
CA GLU A 92 6.15 -19.55 -26.18
C GLU A 92 4.94 -19.29 -25.30
N LEU A 93 4.18 -18.24 -25.62
CA LEU A 93 2.96 -17.92 -24.86
C LEU A 93 1.74 -18.54 -25.54
N GLY A 94 1.06 -19.45 -24.82
CA GLY A 94 -0.24 -19.99 -25.17
C GLY A 94 -1.39 -19.13 -24.69
N GLU A 95 -2.56 -19.75 -24.48
CA GLU A 95 -3.75 -19.09 -23.97
C GLU A 95 -3.60 -18.61 -22.51
N PRO A 96 -4.38 -17.59 -22.08
CA PRO A 96 -4.37 -17.13 -20.69
C PRO A 96 -4.75 -18.23 -19.69
N ASP A 97 -4.11 -18.24 -18.54
CA ASP A 97 -4.43 -19.10 -17.41
C ASP A 97 -5.58 -18.47 -16.55
N GLU A 98 -6.00 -19.15 -15.47
CA GLU A 98 -7.05 -18.68 -14.55
C GLU A 98 -6.75 -17.30 -13.92
N SER A 99 -5.48 -16.88 -13.89
CA SER A 99 -5.07 -15.56 -13.41
C SER A 99 -5.07 -14.49 -14.51
N GLY A 100 -5.50 -14.82 -15.73
CA GLY A 100 -5.48 -13.93 -16.90
C GLY A 100 -4.10 -13.80 -17.55
N ARG A 101 -3.05 -14.45 -17.03
CA ARG A 101 -1.71 -14.41 -17.62
C ARG A 101 -1.52 -15.54 -18.62
N ARG A 102 -0.89 -15.24 -19.75
CA ARG A 102 -0.66 -16.22 -20.81
C ARG A 102 0.21 -17.39 -20.30
N ARG A 103 -0.24 -18.61 -20.60
CA ARG A 103 0.42 -19.84 -20.15
C ARG A 103 1.72 -20.05 -20.93
N PRO A 104 2.88 -20.30 -20.28
CA PRO A 104 4.11 -20.63 -20.97
C PRO A 104 4.07 -22.09 -21.48
N VAL A 105 4.37 -22.29 -22.76
CA VAL A 105 4.38 -23.58 -23.43
C VAL A 105 5.81 -23.86 -23.91
N PRO A 106 6.41 -25.04 -23.65
CA PRO A 106 7.76 -25.33 -24.11
C PRO A 106 7.78 -25.56 -25.63
N ILE A 107 8.79 -24.99 -26.32
CA ILE A 107 9.06 -25.24 -27.72
C ILE A 107 9.91 -26.50 -27.79
N GLU A 108 9.40 -27.55 -28.37
CA GLU A 108 10.05 -28.87 -28.42
C GLU A 108 11.45 -28.77 -29.08
N GLY A 109 12.47 -29.32 -28.41
CA GLY A 109 13.88 -29.34 -28.91
C GLY A 109 14.60 -28.00 -28.83
N ALA A 110 13.94 -26.89 -28.48
CA ALA A 110 14.59 -25.58 -28.39
C ALA A 110 15.21 -25.38 -27.01
N VAL A 111 16.45 -25.80 -26.82
CA VAL A 111 17.22 -25.70 -25.59
C VAL A 111 18.45 -24.84 -25.74
N GLU A 112 18.92 -24.24 -24.67
CA GLU A 112 20.15 -23.42 -24.61
C GLU A 112 20.89 -23.76 -23.33
N ASP A 113 22.21 -23.94 -23.43
CA ASP A 113 23.09 -24.11 -22.26
C ASP A 113 23.88 -22.83 -22.02
N ILE A 114 23.86 -22.33 -20.78
CA ILE A 114 24.67 -21.19 -20.35
C ILE A 114 25.57 -21.59 -19.17
N LYS A 115 26.79 -21.03 -19.17
CA LYS A 115 27.72 -21.21 -18.06
C LYS A 115 27.35 -20.23 -16.94
N VAL A 116 27.14 -20.76 -15.74
CA VAL A 116 26.89 -19.98 -14.54
C VAL A 116 27.57 -20.63 -13.34
N ASP A 117 27.95 -19.82 -12.39
CA ASP A 117 28.66 -20.26 -11.18
C ASP A 117 27.70 -20.39 -9.99
N ASN A 118 26.55 -19.69 -10.06
CA ASN A 118 25.47 -19.77 -9.07
C ASN A 118 24.09 -19.76 -9.74
N VAL A 119 23.16 -20.49 -9.17
CA VAL A 119 21.73 -20.44 -9.53
C VAL A 119 20.91 -20.11 -8.28
N LEU A 120 20.11 -19.05 -8.36
CA LEU A 120 19.20 -18.61 -7.32
C LEU A 120 17.77 -18.88 -7.77
N MET A 121 17.05 -19.71 -7.02
CA MET A 121 15.66 -20.04 -7.32
C MET A 121 14.72 -19.08 -6.59
N ALA A 122 14.10 -18.15 -7.32
CA ALA A 122 13.15 -17.15 -6.84
C ALA A 122 11.73 -17.37 -7.43
N ILE A 123 11.30 -18.62 -7.47
CA ILE A 123 10.06 -19.08 -8.14
C ILE A 123 8.84 -19.12 -7.21
N GLY A 124 8.95 -18.59 -6.01
CA GLY A 124 7.94 -18.60 -4.95
C GLY A 124 8.20 -19.65 -3.87
N GLN A 125 7.42 -19.57 -2.84
CA GLN A 125 7.43 -20.49 -1.71
C GLN A 125 6.05 -21.13 -1.56
N VAL A 126 5.98 -22.26 -0.90
CA VAL A 126 4.74 -22.94 -0.53
C VAL A 126 4.70 -23.11 0.98
N ALA A 127 3.51 -23.04 1.55
CA ALA A 127 3.32 -23.30 2.97
C ALA A 127 3.65 -24.77 3.27
N ASN A 128 4.44 -25.00 4.32
CA ASN A 128 4.64 -26.34 4.87
C ASN A 128 3.76 -26.53 6.10
N CYS A 129 2.68 -27.30 5.94
CA CYS A 129 1.70 -27.58 6.99
C CYS A 129 1.88 -28.97 7.63
N ASP A 130 2.99 -29.67 7.40
CA ASP A 130 3.22 -31.04 7.90
C ASP A 130 3.12 -31.18 9.44
N GLY A 131 3.38 -30.09 10.16
CA GLY A 131 3.27 -30.03 11.62
C GLY A 131 1.86 -29.77 12.16
N VAL A 132 0.91 -29.41 11.31
CA VAL A 132 -0.45 -29.01 11.72
C VAL A 132 -1.42 -30.16 11.41
N LYS A 133 -1.72 -31.00 12.40
CA LYS A 133 -2.60 -32.16 12.20
C LYS A 133 -4.07 -31.78 12.30
N GLY A 134 -4.89 -32.32 11.39
CA GLY A 134 -6.35 -32.22 11.43
C GLY A 134 -6.93 -30.91 10.91
N VAL A 135 -6.11 -29.99 10.45
CA VAL A 135 -6.57 -28.76 9.77
C VAL A 135 -6.84 -29.06 8.30
N ASP A 136 -7.95 -28.57 7.78
CA ASP A 136 -8.28 -28.71 6.37
C ASP A 136 -7.34 -27.87 5.50
N LEU A 137 -6.86 -28.48 4.41
CA LEU A 137 -5.95 -27.85 3.48
C LEU A 137 -6.60 -27.66 2.10
N THR A 138 -6.26 -26.58 1.43
CA THR A 138 -6.61 -26.35 0.03
C THR A 138 -5.85 -27.31 -0.89
N ARG A 139 -6.21 -27.35 -2.17
CA ARG A 139 -5.45 -28.10 -3.19
C ARG A 139 -3.99 -27.64 -3.33
N LYS A 140 -3.67 -26.42 -2.90
CA LYS A 140 -2.31 -25.84 -2.91
C LYS A 140 -1.52 -26.13 -1.63
N GLY A 141 -2.11 -26.82 -0.64
CA GLY A 141 -1.48 -27.14 0.63
C GLY A 141 -1.53 -26.01 1.66
N THR A 142 -2.29 -24.95 1.43
CA THR A 142 -2.53 -23.88 2.40
C THR A 142 -3.72 -24.21 3.31
N VAL A 143 -3.75 -23.63 4.51
CA VAL A 143 -4.81 -23.83 5.50
C VAL A 143 -6.12 -23.20 5.03
N VAL A 144 -7.21 -23.95 5.07
CA VAL A 144 -8.56 -23.44 4.84
C VAL A 144 -9.02 -22.67 6.08
N CYS A 145 -9.35 -21.40 5.92
CA CYS A 145 -9.99 -20.61 6.98
C CYS A 145 -11.10 -19.74 6.41
N ASP A 146 -12.01 -19.32 7.27
CA ASP A 146 -13.06 -18.37 6.93
C ASP A 146 -12.47 -16.95 6.82
N GLU A 147 -12.74 -16.24 5.75
CA GLU A 147 -12.14 -14.91 5.45
C GLU A 147 -12.60 -13.80 6.40
N MET A 148 -13.74 -13.96 7.07
CA MET A 148 -14.30 -12.97 7.98
C MET A 148 -13.93 -13.20 9.43
N THR A 149 -13.67 -14.44 9.80
CA THR A 149 -13.40 -14.83 11.20
C THR A 149 -12.00 -15.38 11.39
N PHE A 150 -11.29 -15.71 10.32
CA PHE A 150 -9.98 -16.37 10.32
C PHE A 150 -9.95 -17.74 11.04
N ARG A 151 -11.13 -18.32 11.30
CA ARG A 151 -11.25 -19.63 11.95
C ARG A 151 -11.01 -20.75 10.95
N THR A 152 -10.35 -21.79 11.41
CA THR A 152 -10.19 -23.05 10.69
C THR A 152 -11.35 -24.01 11.02
N ASN A 153 -11.30 -25.23 10.48
CA ASN A 153 -12.20 -26.33 10.85
C ASN A 153 -12.01 -26.83 12.29
N ILE A 154 -10.91 -26.48 12.94
CA ILE A 154 -10.63 -26.84 14.34
C ILE A 154 -11.02 -25.69 15.26
N ASP A 155 -11.79 -25.99 16.28
CA ASP A 155 -12.19 -25.00 17.27
C ASP A 155 -10.95 -24.41 17.97
N ASN A 156 -10.97 -23.11 18.26
CA ASN A 156 -9.86 -22.35 18.85
C ASN A 156 -8.59 -22.23 17.98
N VAL A 157 -8.62 -22.65 16.70
CA VAL A 157 -7.49 -22.50 15.78
C VAL A 157 -7.84 -21.49 14.70
N PHE A 158 -6.99 -20.48 14.58
CA PHE A 158 -7.10 -19.40 13.60
C PHE A 158 -5.88 -19.42 12.68
N ALA A 159 -6.04 -18.96 11.45
CA ALA A 159 -4.95 -18.87 10.48
C ALA A 159 -5.02 -17.55 9.71
N ALA A 160 -3.86 -16.94 9.44
CA ALA A 160 -3.73 -15.70 8.69
C ALA A 160 -2.39 -15.63 7.94
N GLY A 161 -2.28 -14.78 6.94
CA GLY A 161 -1.08 -14.55 6.14
C GLY A 161 -0.79 -15.66 5.13
N ASP A 162 0.46 -15.80 4.76
CA ASP A 162 0.94 -16.68 3.66
C ASP A 162 0.52 -18.15 3.76
N VAL A 163 0.13 -18.59 4.94
CA VAL A 163 -0.30 -19.99 5.18
C VAL A 163 -1.76 -20.24 4.81
N THR A 164 -2.55 -19.21 4.53
CA THR A 164 -4.00 -19.30 4.33
C THR A 164 -4.42 -19.50 2.88
N ASN A 165 -5.72 -19.45 2.61
CA ASN A 165 -6.41 -19.69 1.33
C ASN A 165 -5.74 -19.04 0.12
N SER A 166 -5.28 -17.78 0.27
CA SER A 166 -4.67 -17.01 -0.82
C SER A 166 -3.25 -17.49 -1.14
N GLY A 167 -2.57 -18.10 -0.18
CA GLY A 167 -1.16 -18.45 -0.26
C GLY A 167 -0.23 -17.25 -0.04
N ALA A 168 1.06 -17.45 -0.32
CA ALA A 168 2.09 -16.44 -0.12
C ALA A 168 1.87 -15.19 -0.98
N GLY A 169 1.87 -14.03 -0.32
CA GLY A 169 1.70 -12.71 -0.91
C GLY A 169 2.84 -11.76 -0.54
N ILE A 170 2.53 -10.50 -0.34
CA ILE A 170 3.48 -9.48 0.12
C ILE A 170 3.34 -9.27 1.63
N ALA A 171 4.43 -8.83 2.27
CA ALA A 171 4.50 -8.71 3.73
C ALA A 171 3.39 -7.82 4.31
N ILE A 172 3.00 -6.74 3.63
CA ILE A 172 1.95 -5.85 4.11
C ILE A 172 0.57 -6.51 4.14
N GLU A 173 0.27 -7.42 3.22
CA GLU A 173 -0.97 -8.21 3.23
C GLU A 173 -1.00 -9.17 4.42
N ALA A 174 0.10 -9.87 4.65
CA ALA A 174 0.22 -10.76 5.81
C ALA A 174 0.08 -10.00 7.16
N ILE A 175 0.65 -8.79 7.26
CA ILE A 175 0.49 -7.91 8.44
C ILE A 175 -0.96 -7.49 8.60
N ALA A 176 -1.62 -7.08 7.51
CA ALA A 176 -3.02 -6.66 7.55
C ALA A 176 -3.95 -7.81 7.95
N GLU A 177 -3.74 -9.01 7.43
CA GLU A 177 -4.49 -10.20 7.83
C GLU A 177 -4.24 -10.58 9.29
N ALA A 178 -2.99 -10.52 9.75
CA ALA A 178 -2.65 -10.79 11.15
C ALA A 178 -3.36 -9.82 12.12
N GLN A 179 -3.47 -8.54 11.77
CA GLN A 179 -4.21 -7.55 12.57
C GLN A 179 -5.71 -7.86 12.63
N LYS A 180 -6.30 -8.25 11.50
CA LYS A 180 -7.72 -8.67 11.44
C LYS A 180 -7.94 -9.94 12.26
N ALA A 181 -7.07 -10.93 12.11
CA ALA A 181 -7.13 -12.17 12.87
C ALA A 181 -6.99 -11.93 14.39
N ALA A 182 -6.08 -11.05 14.81
CA ALA A 182 -5.92 -10.67 16.21
C ALA A 182 -7.20 -10.03 16.78
N PHE A 183 -7.89 -9.18 16.00
CA PHE A 183 -9.19 -8.64 16.38
C PHE A 183 -10.24 -9.75 16.55
N CYS A 184 -10.31 -10.69 15.61
CA CYS A 184 -11.25 -11.83 15.67
C CYS A 184 -10.97 -12.74 16.88
N ILE A 185 -9.69 -13.01 17.17
CA ILE A 185 -9.27 -13.81 18.33
C ILE A 185 -9.66 -13.11 19.63
N ASN A 186 -9.43 -11.79 19.74
CA ASN A 186 -9.81 -11.03 20.92
C ASN A 186 -11.33 -11.11 21.18
N ASN A 187 -12.14 -10.86 20.14
CA ASN A 187 -13.60 -10.95 20.24
C ASN A 187 -14.04 -12.39 20.62
N TYR A 188 -13.39 -13.39 20.07
CA TYR A 188 -13.66 -14.78 20.43
C TYR A 188 -13.43 -15.05 21.92
N LEU A 189 -12.33 -14.55 22.49
CA LEU A 189 -11.99 -14.71 23.91
C LEU A 189 -12.94 -13.92 24.84
N GLU A 190 -13.46 -12.79 24.37
CA GLU A 190 -14.42 -11.97 25.10
C GLU A 190 -15.87 -12.47 24.97
N GLY A 191 -16.14 -13.39 24.06
CA GLY A 191 -17.46 -13.93 23.75
C GLY A 191 -18.32 -12.99 22.88
N ASP A 192 -17.68 -12.10 22.15
CA ASP A 192 -18.31 -11.15 21.23
C ASP A 192 -18.42 -11.73 19.79
N ASP A 193 -19.00 -10.96 18.85
CA ASP A 193 -19.08 -11.33 17.44
C ASP A 193 -17.65 -11.43 16.83
N VAL A 194 -17.25 -12.64 16.48
CA VAL A 194 -15.90 -12.94 15.99
C VAL A 194 -15.60 -12.30 14.63
N ARG A 195 -16.62 -11.96 13.84
CA ARG A 195 -16.41 -11.47 12.47
C ARG A 195 -15.69 -10.13 12.44
N PHE A 196 -14.66 -10.05 11.61
CA PHE A 196 -14.03 -8.77 11.31
C PHE A 196 -14.98 -7.90 10.48
N LYS A 197 -15.28 -6.72 10.99
CA LYS A 197 -16.02 -5.69 10.27
C LYS A 197 -15.06 -4.60 9.84
N ALA A 198 -14.87 -4.46 8.52
CA ALA A 198 -14.05 -3.38 8.00
C ALA A 198 -14.61 -2.02 8.44
N PRO A 199 -13.76 -1.11 8.94
CA PRO A 199 -14.21 0.24 9.28
C PRO A 199 -14.72 0.95 8.01
N TYR A 200 -15.72 1.81 8.20
CA TYR A 200 -16.17 2.68 7.12
C TYR A 200 -15.13 3.75 6.84
N PHE A 201 -14.73 3.87 5.59
CA PHE A 201 -13.92 4.97 5.07
C PHE A 201 -14.78 5.86 4.19
N VAL A 202 -14.52 7.16 4.22
CA VAL A 202 -15.15 8.10 3.30
C VAL A 202 -14.42 8.02 1.97
N GLU A 203 -15.11 7.51 0.98
CA GLU A 203 -14.63 7.44 -0.41
C GLU A 203 -15.64 8.12 -1.32
N ARG A 204 -15.15 8.78 -2.35
CA ARG A 204 -15.98 9.33 -3.42
C ARG A 204 -15.37 8.98 -4.77
N GLU A 205 -16.22 8.72 -5.74
CA GLU A 205 -15.80 8.65 -7.11
C GLU A 205 -15.43 10.06 -7.59
N VAL A 206 -14.31 10.14 -8.27
CA VAL A 206 -13.77 11.40 -8.80
C VAL A 206 -13.73 11.28 -10.31
N THR A 207 -14.40 12.19 -10.99
CA THR A 207 -14.47 12.19 -12.45
C THR A 207 -13.43 13.13 -13.06
N ALA A 208 -13.08 12.88 -14.33
CA ALA A 208 -12.11 13.73 -15.03
C ALA A 208 -12.60 15.19 -15.19
N GLU A 209 -13.92 15.37 -15.30
CA GLU A 209 -14.54 16.69 -15.44
C GLU A 209 -14.31 17.59 -14.22
N GLU A 210 -14.21 17.01 -13.01
CA GLU A 210 -13.92 17.76 -11.78
C GLU A 210 -12.54 18.44 -11.78
N PHE A 211 -11.67 18.05 -12.71
CA PHE A 211 -10.29 18.52 -12.79
C PHE A 211 -9.95 19.16 -14.15
N GLU A 212 -10.95 19.44 -15.01
CA GLU A 212 -10.72 20.07 -16.31
C GLU A 212 -9.99 21.41 -16.20
N ASP A 213 -10.26 22.16 -15.14
CA ASP A 213 -9.62 23.46 -14.87
C ASP A 213 -8.22 23.34 -14.24
N ARG A 214 -7.80 22.12 -13.88
CA ARG A 214 -6.47 21.89 -13.28
C ARG A 214 -5.48 21.40 -14.33
N PRO A 215 -4.31 22.03 -14.48
CA PRO A 215 -3.30 21.55 -15.41
C PRO A 215 -2.79 20.17 -14.99
N LYS A 216 -2.65 19.25 -15.95
CA LYS A 216 -2.04 17.95 -15.72
C LYS A 216 -0.58 18.14 -15.33
N GLN A 217 -0.21 17.66 -14.16
CA GLN A 217 1.16 17.67 -13.66
C GLN A 217 1.75 16.25 -13.67
N SER A 218 3.00 16.12 -14.10
CA SER A 218 3.73 14.88 -14.01
C SER A 218 4.01 14.51 -12.55
N ARG A 219 4.16 13.22 -12.29
CA ARG A 219 4.59 12.75 -10.98
C ARG A 219 6.01 13.25 -10.67
N GLU A 220 6.25 13.74 -9.46
CA GLU A 220 7.59 14.05 -8.98
C GLU A 220 8.46 12.80 -8.92
N LYS A 221 9.70 12.92 -9.40
CA LYS A 221 10.69 11.83 -9.30
C LYS A 221 11.51 11.99 -8.04
N MET A 222 11.48 10.96 -7.20
CA MET A 222 12.30 10.94 -5.99
C MET A 222 13.78 10.90 -6.38
N PRO A 223 14.63 11.81 -5.84
CA PRO A 223 16.06 11.78 -6.11
C PRO A 223 16.71 10.55 -5.47
N GLY A 224 17.69 10.00 -6.16
CA GLY A 224 18.37 8.78 -5.73
C GLY A 224 19.77 8.65 -6.31
N LEU A 225 20.43 7.56 -5.94
CA LEU A 225 21.73 7.19 -6.48
C LEU A 225 21.62 6.89 -7.98
N THR A 226 22.65 7.31 -8.72
CA THR A 226 22.76 6.92 -10.13
C THR A 226 22.92 5.41 -10.26
N PRO A 227 22.49 4.78 -11.39
CA PRO A 227 22.67 3.34 -11.62
C PRO A 227 24.11 2.88 -11.38
N GLU A 228 25.09 3.67 -11.82
CA GLU A 228 26.50 3.33 -11.65
C GLU A 228 26.94 3.35 -10.18
N ALA A 229 26.48 4.32 -9.40
CA ALA A 229 26.81 4.41 -7.98
C ALA A 229 26.18 3.25 -7.19
N ARG A 230 24.90 2.93 -7.43
CA ARG A 230 24.19 1.91 -6.67
C ARG A 230 24.61 0.46 -6.94
N LYS A 231 25.31 0.20 -8.06
CA LYS A 231 25.90 -1.13 -8.36
C LYS A 231 26.98 -1.58 -7.38
N HIS A 232 27.61 -0.66 -6.67
CA HIS A 232 28.83 -0.92 -5.91
C HIS A 232 28.68 -0.75 -4.40
N ASN A 233 27.46 -0.48 -3.92
CA ASN A 233 27.20 -0.28 -2.49
C ASN A 233 25.81 -0.79 -2.10
N PHE A 234 25.52 -0.77 -0.81
CA PHE A 234 24.22 -1.11 -0.23
C PHE A 234 23.59 0.08 0.50
N ASP A 235 24.00 1.30 0.12
CA ASP A 235 23.40 2.51 0.66
C ASP A 235 21.95 2.64 0.20
N PRO A 236 21.10 3.40 0.92
CA PRO A 236 19.73 3.68 0.47
C PRO A 236 19.73 4.28 -0.93
N VAL A 237 18.94 3.66 -1.83
CA VAL A 237 18.89 4.07 -3.24
C VAL A 237 18.21 5.42 -3.40
N TYR A 238 17.14 5.67 -2.63
CA TYR A 238 16.35 6.90 -2.68
C TYR A 238 16.58 7.78 -1.46
N PHE A 239 16.61 9.10 -1.69
CA PHE A 239 16.89 10.10 -0.65
C PHE A 239 15.63 10.72 -0.05
N GLY A 240 14.44 10.39 -0.57
CA GLY A 240 13.18 11.04 -0.23
C GLY A 240 12.96 12.31 -1.05
N PHE A 241 11.79 12.93 -0.90
CA PHE A 241 11.46 14.20 -1.50
C PHE A 241 12.03 15.36 -0.68
N THR A 242 12.40 16.46 -1.34
CA THR A 242 12.53 17.74 -0.67
C THR A 242 11.14 18.27 -0.27
N GLU A 243 11.10 19.30 0.58
CA GLU A 243 9.82 19.90 0.99
C GLU A 243 9.04 20.43 -0.23
N GLU A 244 9.72 21.06 -1.18
CA GLU A 244 9.14 21.60 -2.41
C GLU A 244 8.56 20.46 -3.28
N GLN A 245 9.31 19.38 -3.47
CA GLN A 245 8.85 18.21 -4.21
C GLN A 245 7.65 17.53 -3.53
N ALA A 246 7.69 17.41 -2.21
CA ALA A 246 6.58 16.84 -1.44
C ALA A 246 5.32 17.69 -1.59
N LYS A 247 5.43 19.02 -1.54
CA LYS A 247 4.31 19.96 -1.78
C LYS A 247 3.79 19.87 -3.22
N ALA A 248 4.68 19.79 -4.20
CA ALA A 248 4.31 19.65 -5.61
C ALA A 248 3.56 18.34 -5.86
N GLU A 249 4.05 17.20 -5.31
CA GLU A 249 3.36 15.92 -5.45
C GLU A 249 2.03 15.90 -4.69
N ALA A 250 1.96 16.50 -3.49
CA ALA A 250 0.72 16.63 -2.72
C ALA A 250 -0.33 17.49 -3.44
N SER A 251 0.07 18.50 -4.24
CA SER A 251 -0.86 19.34 -5.00
C SER A 251 -1.63 18.59 -6.10
N ARG A 252 -1.18 17.38 -6.46
CA ARG A 252 -1.85 16.48 -7.41
C ARG A 252 -2.94 15.62 -6.77
N CYS A 253 -3.21 15.79 -5.46
CA CYS A 253 -4.21 15.02 -4.74
C CYS A 253 -5.60 15.15 -5.38
N LEU A 254 -6.26 14.03 -5.65
CA LEU A 254 -7.61 13.97 -6.22
C LEU A 254 -8.72 14.17 -5.18
N GLU A 255 -8.38 14.27 -3.92
CA GLU A 255 -9.33 14.47 -2.81
C GLU A 255 -10.46 13.39 -2.78
N CYS A 256 -10.13 12.17 -3.17
CA CYS A 256 -11.08 11.05 -3.24
C CYS A 256 -11.46 10.46 -1.87
N GLY A 257 -10.86 10.93 -0.78
CA GLY A 257 -11.14 10.50 0.58
C GLY A 257 -11.24 11.67 1.55
N CYS A 258 -11.45 11.37 2.84
CA CYS A 258 -11.48 12.37 3.89
C CYS A 258 -10.10 12.51 4.54
N HIS A 259 -9.49 13.69 4.44
CA HIS A 259 -8.17 13.98 5.04
C HIS A 259 -8.19 14.00 6.58
N ASP A 260 -9.37 14.18 7.20
CA ASP A 260 -9.54 14.25 8.66
C ASP A 260 -9.94 12.91 9.27
N TYR A 261 -9.84 11.80 8.53
CA TYR A 261 -10.32 10.48 8.95
C TYR A 261 -9.83 10.07 10.34
N TYR A 262 -8.55 10.23 10.61
CA TYR A 262 -7.92 9.79 11.86
C TYR A 262 -8.23 10.69 13.05
N ASP A 263 -8.54 11.97 12.81
CA ASP A 263 -8.85 12.96 13.84
C ASP A 263 -10.36 13.15 14.06
N CYS A 264 -11.19 12.60 13.17
CA CYS A 264 -12.63 12.76 13.20
C CYS A 264 -13.29 11.87 14.27
N LYS A 265 -13.78 12.48 15.34
CA LYS A 265 -14.52 11.77 16.40
C LYS A 265 -15.84 11.19 15.89
N LEU A 266 -16.50 11.83 14.92
CA LEU A 266 -17.74 11.34 14.32
C LEU A 266 -17.52 9.99 13.63
N ILE A 267 -16.52 9.88 12.77
CA ILE A 267 -16.19 8.63 12.06
C ILE A 267 -15.80 7.51 13.04
N LYS A 268 -15.05 7.86 14.10
CA LYS A 268 -14.70 6.91 15.17
C LYS A 268 -15.94 6.30 15.82
N TYR A 269 -16.91 7.13 16.18
CA TYR A 269 -18.15 6.65 16.80
C TYR A 269 -19.09 6.00 15.78
N ALA A 270 -19.16 6.48 14.54
CA ALA A 270 -19.90 5.82 13.46
C ALA A 270 -19.42 4.39 13.26
N ASN A 271 -18.12 4.16 13.23
CA ASN A 271 -17.53 2.83 13.15
C ASN A 271 -17.81 1.98 14.40
N LYS A 272 -17.72 2.57 15.59
CA LYS A 272 -18.03 1.88 16.84
C LYS A 272 -19.48 1.37 16.89
N TYR A 273 -20.42 2.13 16.36
CA TYR A 273 -21.85 1.78 16.31
C TYR A 273 -22.30 1.17 14.99
N ASP A 274 -21.37 0.84 14.10
CA ASP A 274 -21.62 0.26 12.77
C ASP A 274 -22.63 1.07 11.92
N ILE A 275 -22.51 2.40 11.97
CA ILE A 275 -23.34 3.31 11.17
C ILE A 275 -22.83 3.33 9.74
N ARG A 276 -23.73 3.05 8.79
CA ARG A 276 -23.45 3.06 7.35
C ARG A 276 -24.18 4.21 6.68
N PRO A 277 -23.48 5.30 6.31
CA PRO A 277 -24.11 6.48 5.70
C PRO A 277 -24.91 6.17 4.43
N GLY A 278 -24.48 5.19 3.63
CA GLY A 278 -25.17 4.75 2.42
C GLY A 278 -26.60 4.22 2.64
N ASN A 279 -26.98 3.91 3.89
CA ASN A 279 -28.35 3.52 4.24
C ASN A 279 -29.30 4.74 4.33
N PHE A 280 -28.77 5.95 4.28
CA PHE A 280 -29.53 7.19 4.38
C PHE A 280 -29.54 7.88 3.02
N THR A 281 -30.73 8.28 2.59
CA THR A 281 -30.95 9.05 1.35
C THR A 281 -31.50 10.43 1.71
N GLY A 282 -31.20 11.43 0.89
CA GLY A 282 -31.71 12.77 1.11
C GLY A 282 -30.89 13.82 0.37
N GLU A 283 -31.23 15.07 0.58
CA GLU A 283 -30.51 16.20 0.05
C GLU A 283 -29.18 16.38 0.80
N VAL A 284 -28.08 16.49 0.09
CA VAL A 284 -26.74 16.73 0.62
C VAL A 284 -26.33 18.16 0.32
N HIS A 285 -25.77 18.84 1.30
CA HIS A 285 -25.21 20.17 1.10
C HIS A 285 -23.94 20.08 0.21
N ASN A 286 -23.78 21.12 -0.61
CA ASN A 286 -22.53 21.40 -1.33
C ASN A 286 -22.27 22.91 -1.18
N ARG A 287 -21.54 23.28 -0.15
CA ARG A 287 -21.33 24.68 0.24
C ARG A 287 -19.87 25.05 0.19
N PRO A 288 -19.53 26.26 -0.22
CA PRO A 288 -18.16 26.71 -0.24
C PRO A 288 -17.57 26.79 1.17
N LEU A 289 -16.26 26.68 1.27
CA LEU A 289 -15.51 26.91 2.48
C LEU A 289 -15.76 28.35 2.99
N ILE A 290 -15.90 28.48 4.28
CA ILE A 290 -16.12 29.79 4.95
C ILE A 290 -14.84 30.16 5.70
N GLU A 291 -14.28 31.28 5.35
CA GLU A 291 -13.15 31.85 6.05
C GLU A 291 -13.62 32.53 7.34
N ILE A 292 -13.32 31.95 8.49
CA ILE A 292 -13.66 32.50 9.81
C ILE A 292 -12.69 33.63 10.18
N ALA A 293 -11.39 33.40 9.94
CA ALA A 293 -10.31 34.36 10.09
C ALA A 293 -9.19 33.96 9.13
N ASP A 294 -8.17 34.80 8.96
CA ASP A 294 -7.06 34.51 8.02
C ASP A 294 -6.40 33.14 8.23
N VAL A 295 -6.43 32.65 9.48
CA VAL A 295 -5.80 31.39 9.90
C VAL A 295 -6.79 30.26 10.23
N ILE A 296 -8.11 30.51 10.12
CA ILE A 296 -9.14 29.52 10.46
C ILE A 296 -10.19 29.50 9.34
N GLU A 297 -10.49 28.31 8.87
CA GLU A 297 -11.57 28.06 7.92
C GLU A 297 -12.61 27.09 8.49
N HIS A 298 -13.82 27.17 7.98
CA HIS A 298 -14.94 26.29 8.28
C HIS A 298 -15.45 25.63 7.00
N ASN A 299 -15.51 24.30 7.03
CA ASN A 299 -16.14 23.50 5.98
C ASN A 299 -17.58 23.15 6.41
N PRO A 300 -18.62 23.80 5.83
CA PRO A 300 -20.00 23.53 6.21
C PRO A 300 -20.47 22.11 5.91
N ASP A 301 -19.90 21.43 4.90
CA ASP A 301 -20.30 20.08 4.49
C ASP A 301 -19.84 19.02 5.50
N LYS A 302 -18.80 19.31 6.29
CA LYS A 302 -18.35 18.47 7.41
C LYS A 302 -19.02 18.82 8.74
N CYS A 303 -19.83 19.88 8.78
CA CYS A 303 -20.40 20.42 10.01
C CYS A 303 -21.70 19.70 10.39
N VAL A 304 -21.72 19.10 11.57
CA VAL A 304 -22.93 18.47 12.15
C VAL A 304 -23.76 19.43 13.01
N LEU A 305 -23.48 20.73 12.95
CA LEU A 305 -24.18 21.79 13.71
C LEU A 305 -24.27 21.53 15.22
N CYS A 306 -23.29 20.86 15.82
CA CYS A 306 -23.27 20.57 17.27
C CYS A 306 -23.12 21.81 18.15
N GLY A 307 -22.68 22.94 17.59
CA GLY A 307 -22.55 24.21 18.26
C GLY A 307 -21.35 24.34 19.23
N LEU A 308 -20.49 23.34 19.34
CA LEU A 308 -19.36 23.40 20.25
C LEU A 308 -18.41 24.56 19.94
N CYS A 309 -18.12 24.84 18.66
CA CYS A 309 -17.20 25.90 18.25
C CYS A 309 -17.66 27.29 18.71
N TYR A 310 -18.92 27.68 18.43
CA TYR A 310 -19.40 29.01 18.82
C TYR A 310 -19.60 29.14 20.33
N ARG A 311 -20.09 28.09 21.03
CA ARG A 311 -20.17 28.08 22.48
C ARG A 311 -18.80 28.17 23.14
N THR A 312 -17.81 27.46 22.63
CA THR A 312 -16.44 27.58 23.12
C THR A 312 -15.91 29.01 22.91
N CYS A 313 -16.20 29.63 21.78
CA CYS A 313 -15.82 31.02 21.51
C CYS A 313 -16.49 32.00 22.49
N GLU A 314 -17.77 31.83 22.81
CA GLU A 314 -18.52 32.67 23.71
C GLU A 314 -18.21 32.38 25.17
N GLU A 315 -18.34 31.13 25.61
CA GLU A 315 -18.32 30.74 27.03
C GLU A 315 -16.90 30.59 27.58
N VAL A 316 -15.96 30.06 26.79
CA VAL A 316 -14.56 29.80 27.20
C VAL A 316 -13.66 30.96 26.82
N ALA A 317 -13.60 31.30 25.53
CA ALA A 317 -12.77 32.39 25.04
C ALA A 317 -13.31 33.79 25.39
N LYS A 318 -14.58 33.90 25.81
CA LYS A 318 -15.26 35.18 26.11
C LYS A 318 -15.23 36.17 24.94
N LYS A 319 -15.38 35.63 23.71
CA LYS A 319 -15.32 36.43 22.49
C LYS A 319 -16.57 36.24 21.63
N THR A 320 -17.17 36.02 20.99
CA THR A 320 -18.42 35.90 20.20
C THR A 320 -18.13 36.16 18.71
N PHE A 321 -16.92 35.78 18.23
CA PHE A 321 -16.55 36.04 16.84
C PHE A 321 -17.27 35.15 15.83
N ILE A 322 -17.78 34.00 16.27
CA ILE A 322 -18.53 33.06 15.42
C ILE A 322 -19.87 32.74 16.02
N GLY A 323 -20.85 32.48 15.19
CA GLY A 323 -22.21 32.17 15.60
C GLY A 323 -23.00 31.47 14.50
N LEU A 324 -24.27 31.19 14.79
CA LEU A 324 -25.21 30.61 13.85
C LEU A 324 -25.73 31.67 12.87
N TYR A 325 -25.69 31.35 11.58
CA TYR A 325 -26.25 32.18 10.53
C TYR A 325 -27.28 31.37 9.73
N ASN A 326 -28.34 32.03 9.24
CA ASN A 326 -29.53 31.41 8.65
C ASN A 326 -30.31 30.52 9.66
N ARG A 327 -31.34 29.82 9.14
CA ARG A 327 -32.21 28.92 9.94
C ARG A 327 -32.58 27.67 9.15
N GLY A 328 -33.01 26.63 9.86
CA GLY A 328 -33.44 25.36 9.27
C GLY A 328 -32.31 24.69 8.53
N PHE A 329 -32.60 24.10 7.37
CA PHE A 329 -31.64 23.40 6.55
C PHE A 329 -30.48 24.28 6.04
N SER A 330 -30.71 25.58 5.93
CA SER A 330 -29.69 26.56 5.55
C SER A 330 -28.77 27.04 6.66
N THR A 331 -28.92 26.55 7.89
CA THR A 331 -28.10 26.96 9.04
C THR A 331 -26.62 26.66 8.78
N ILE A 332 -25.75 27.62 9.06
CA ILE A 332 -24.29 27.50 8.99
C ILE A 332 -23.63 28.20 10.17
N ILE A 333 -22.38 27.87 10.43
CA ILE A 333 -21.49 28.61 11.33
C ILE A 333 -20.77 29.69 10.50
N ASN A 334 -20.84 30.94 10.95
CA ASN A 334 -20.27 32.06 10.19
C ASN A 334 -19.64 33.09 11.17
N PRO A 335 -18.68 33.92 10.72
CA PRO A 335 -18.21 35.07 11.49
C PRO A 335 -19.36 36.04 11.79
N MET A 336 -19.39 36.54 13.01
CA MET A 336 -20.35 37.57 13.44
C MET A 336 -19.83 38.99 13.27
N PHE A 337 -18.53 39.15 13.05
CA PHE A 337 -17.83 40.42 12.92
C PHE A 337 -16.91 40.40 11.73
N PRO A 338 -16.47 41.58 11.22
CA PRO A 338 -15.48 41.64 10.14
C PRO A 338 -14.20 40.91 10.50
N LYS A 339 -13.61 40.21 9.55
CA LYS A 339 -12.42 39.36 9.74
C LYS A 339 -11.24 40.08 10.39
N ALA A 340 -11.04 41.36 10.06
CA ALA A 340 -9.94 42.18 10.58
C ALA A 340 -9.98 42.33 12.11
N GLU A 341 -11.15 42.29 12.74
CA GLU A 341 -11.28 42.41 14.17
C GLU A 341 -10.96 41.10 14.90
N ALA A 342 -11.21 39.97 14.24
CA ALA A 342 -10.97 38.63 14.78
C ALA A 342 -9.54 38.12 14.53
N ALA A 343 -8.87 38.60 13.47
CA ALA A 343 -7.64 38.00 12.94
C ALA A 343 -6.53 37.84 13.96
N SER A 344 -6.21 38.91 14.71
CA SER A 344 -5.10 38.89 15.68
C SER A 344 -5.36 37.94 16.86
N TYR A 345 -6.60 37.86 17.33
CA TYR A 345 -6.97 36.98 18.43
C TYR A 345 -7.10 35.52 18.00
N CYS A 346 -7.77 35.27 16.87
CA CYS A 346 -7.97 33.91 16.36
C CYS A 346 -6.65 33.23 15.95
N ALA A 347 -5.65 34.00 15.52
CA ALA A 347 -4.32 33.49 15.17
C ALA A 347 -3.67 32.68 16.29
N THR A 348 -3.88 33.12 17.55
CA THR A 348 -3.28 32.46 18.73
C THR A 348 -4.23 31.55 19.49
N CYS A 349 -5.56 31.74 19.39
CA CYS A 349 -6.54 31.02 20.19
C CYS A 349 -6.77 29.58 19.74
N GLY A 350 -7.41 29.36 18.59
CA GLY A 350 -7.69 28.04 18.03
C GLY A 350 -8.68 27.15 18.77
N LEU A 351 -9.28 27.56 19.88
CA LEU A 351 -10.16 26.72 20.72
C LEU A 351 -11.38 26.16 19.99
N CYS A 352 -11.91 26.86 18.98
CA CYS A 352 -13.01 26.37 18.16
C CYS A 352 -12.59 25.21 17.25
N VAL A 353 -11.34 25.17 16.83
CA VAL A 353 -10.76 24.06 16.05
C VAL A 353 -10.62 22.82 16.92
N GLU A 354 -10.05 22.97 18.13
CA GLU A 354 -9.90 21.87 19.10
C GLU A 354 -11.23 21.28 19.56
N ALA A 355 -12.25 22.12 19.69
CA ALA A 355 -13.59 21.70 20.08
C ALA A 355 -14.37 21.00 18.96
N CYS A 356 -13.96 21.12 17.70
CA CYS A 356 -14.69 20.56 16.57
C CYS A 356 -14.57 19.04 16.51
N PRO A 357 -15.68 18.28 16.53
CA PRO A 357 -15.61 16.81 16.52
C PRO A 357 -15.45 16.20 15.14
N THR A 358 -15.57 16.99 14.05
CA THR A 358 -15.62 16.48 12.67
C THR A 358 -14.54 17.05 11.76
N GLY A 359 -13.66 17.91 12.27
CA GLY A 359 -12.70 18.62 11.43
C GLY A 359 -13.32 19.67 10.50
N ALA A 360 -14.59 20.05 10.75
CA ALA A 360 -15.23 21.14 10.00
C ALA A 360 -14.57 22.52 10.24
N MET A 361 -13.97 22.72 11.42
CA MET A 361 -13.15 23.91 11.74
C MET A 361 -11.70 23.52 11.70
N LYS A 362 -10.90 24.22 10.90
CA LYS A 362 -9.47 23.93 10.71
C LYS A 362 -8.61 25.19 10.79
N ARG A 363 -7.34 24.99 11.17
CA ARG A 363 -6.30 26.00 10.91
C ARG A 363 -5.86 25.89 9.46
N LYS A 364 -5.67 27.04 8.81
CA LYS A 364 -4.93 27.13 7.54
C LYS A 364 -3.43 27.04 7.85
N PHE A 365 -2.70 26.28 7.07
CA PHE A 365 -1.24 26.17 7.12
C PHE A 365 -0.59 27.16 6.17
#